data_c0c00fdab7dcf8c58b8a3e486d4ac388
#
_entry.id   c0c00fdab7dcf8c58b8a3e486d4ac388
#
_cell.length_a   1.000
_cell.length_b   1.000
_cell.length_c   1.000
_cell.angle_alpha   90.00
_cell.angle_beta   90.00
_cell.angle_gamma   90.00
#
_symmetry.space_group_name_H-M   'P 1'
#
loop_
_entity.id
_entity.type
_entity.pdbx_description
1 polymer ?
#
loop_
_entity_poly.entity_id
_entity_poly.type
_entity_poly.pdbx_seq_one_letter_code
_entity_poly.pdbx_strand_id
1 'polypeptide(L)'
;MLFNVKSVRKAIDLAYTSNELSAHTDNPYRKPIPGIQLLHCLKNDSIGGHSTLTDGFAVSDYLRNKYQDIFKILTSIKMWADVKMCANSN
;
A
#
# COMPACT_ATOMS: atom_id res chain seq x y z
N MET A 1 1.47 0.64 -15.24
CA MET A 1 2.82 0.22 -14.79
C MET A 1 2.82 -1.28 -14.52
N LEU A 2 3.83 -1.96 -14.99
CA LEU A 2 4.04 -3.39 -14.74
C LEU A 2 5.24 -3.56 -13.82
N PHE A 3 5.13 -4.45 -12.85
CA PHE A 3 6.25 -4.83 -11.98
C PHE A 3 6.10 -6.28 -11.52
N ASN A 4 7.23 -6.92 -11.22
CA ASN A 4 7.25 -8.29 -10.71
C ASN A 4 7.07 -8.30 -9.20
N VAL A 5 6.15 -9.15 -8.73
CA VAL A 5 5.98 -9.43 -7.29
C VAL A 5 6.75 -10.69 -6.96
N LYS A 6 7.83 -10.55 -6.21
CA LYS A 6 8.72 -11.66 -5.81
C LYS A 6 9.39 -11.36 -4.49
N SER A 7 9.78 -12.41 -3.78
CA SER A 7 10.61 -12.27 -2.58
C SER A 7 12.09 -12.13 -2.99
N VAL A 8 12.75 -11.14 -2.43
CA VAL A 8 14.17 -10.83 -2.70
C VAL A 8 14.93 -10.78 -1.38
N ARG A 9 16.11 -11.42 -1.32
CA ARG A 9 16.98 -11.32 -0.15
C ARG A 9 17.46 -9.88 0.02
N LYS A 10 17.45 -9.39 1.27
CA LYS A 10 17.85 -8.01 1.63
C LYS A 10 17.10 -6.95 0.84
N ALA A 11 15.81 -7.19 0.57
CA ALA A 11 14.98 -6.21 -0.11
C ALA A 11 14.84 -4.92 0.72
N ILE A 12 14.91 -3.78 0.03
CA ILE A 12 14.69 -2.45 0.63
C ILE A 12 13.19 -2.19 0.75
N ASP A 13 12.42 -2.63 -0.23
CA ASP A 13 10.96 -2.50 -0.25
C ASP A 13 10.31 -3.73 0.39
N LEU A 14 9.38 -3.50 1.33
CA LEU A 14 8.63 -4.56 1.99
C LEU A 14 7.82 -5.42 1.02
N ALA A 15 7.44 -4.90 -0.13
CA ALA A 15 6.73 -5.67 -1.18
C ALA A 15 7.54 -6.85 -1.72
N TYR A 16 8.87 -6.83 -1.57
CA TYR A 16 9.77 -7.90 -1.99
C TYR A 16 10.26 -8.79 -0.84
N THR A 17 9.70 -8.63 0.33
CA THR A 17 9.98 -9.49 1.49
C THR A 17 8.89 -10.54 1.67
N SER A 18 9.17 -11.54 2.51
CA SER A 18 8.19 -12.53 2.95
C SER A 18 7.41 -12.12 4.20
N ASN A 19 7.62 -10.89 4.68
CA ASN A 19 6.94 -10.38 5.86
C ASN A 19 5.47 -10.05 5.56
N GLU A 20 4.64 -10.19 6.58
CA GLU A 20 3.26 -9.74 6.51
C GLU A 20 3.18 -8.22 6.31
N LEU A 21 2.30 -7.81 5.42
CA LEU A 21 2.01 -6.39 5.17
C LEU A 21 0.68 -6.02 5.79
N SER A 22 0.68 -4.93 6.56
CA SER A 22 -0.56 -4.31 7.05
C SER A 22 -1.38 -3.74 5.91
N ALA A 23 -2.67 -3.48 6.15
CA ALA A 23 -3.53 -2.83 5.17
C ALA A 23 -2.91 -1.51 4.70
N HIS A 24 -2.80 -1.32 3.41
CA HIS A 24 -2.16 -0.17 2.77
C HIS A 24 -2.72 0.04 1.36
N THR A 25 -2.41 1.17 0.79
CA THR A 25 -2.58 1.44 -0.64
C THR A 25 -1.22 1.52 -1.31
N ASP A 26 -1.13 0.98 -2.53
CA ASP A 26 0.12 1.02 -3.27
C ASP A 26 0.37 2.38 -3.92
N ASN A 27 1.62 2.84 -3.83
CA ASN A 27 2.12 4.00 -4.54
C ASN A 27 1.26 5.29 -4.39
N PRO A 28 0.82 5.68 -3.19
CA PRO A 28 -0.03 6.86 -3.01
C PRO A 28 0.69 8.18 -3.34
N TYR A 29 2.02 8.15 -3.45
CA TYR A 29 2.89 9.29 -3.78
C TYR A 29 2.96 9.57 -5.30
N ARG A 30 2.48 8.68 -6.15
CA ARG A 30 2.52 8.86 -7.60
C ARG A 30 1.48 9.87 -8.10
N LYS A 31 1.78 10.52 -9.20
CA LYS A 31 0.87 11.40 -9.92
C LYS A 31 0.76 10.94 -11.38
N PRO A 32 -0.40 10.43 -11.81
CA PRO A 32 -1.61 10.16 -11.01
C PRO A 32 -1.44 8.97 -10.05
N ILE A 33 -2.21 8.96 -8.98
CA ILE A 33 -2.30 7.81 -8.08
C ILE A 33 -2.92 6.64 -8.87
N PRO A 34 -2.37 5.41 -8.75
CA PRO A 34 -2.96 4.24 -9.39
C PRO A 34 -4.40 4.01 -8.95
N GLY A 35 -5.31 3.84 -9.91
CA GLY A 35 -6.74 3.63 -9.64
C GLY A 35 -7.10 2.16 -9.45
N ILE A 36 -6.54 1.30 -10.28
CA ILE A 36 -6.82 -0.14 -10.28
C ILE A 36 -5.50 -0.90 -10.34
N GLN A 37 -5.40 -1.96 -9.54
CA GLN A 37 -4.28 -2.87 -9.55
C GLN A 37 -4.75 -4.26 -9.98
N LEU A 38 -4.04 -4.86 -10.93
CA LEU A 38 -4.25 -6.22 -11.39
C LEU A 38 -3.05 -7.07 -10.95
N LEU A 39 -3.32 -8.13 -10.20
CA LEU A 39 -2.31 -9.10 -9.78
C LEU A 39 -2.51 -10.41 -10.56
N HIS A 40 -1.52 -10.76 -11.35
CA HIS A 40 -1.50 -12.02 -12.09
C HIS A 40 -0.67 -13.04 -11.29
N CYS A 41 -1.34 -14.07 -10.80
CA CYS A 41 -0.68 -15.15 -10.09
C CYS A 41 -0.07 -16.13 -11.09
N LEU A 42 1.26 -16.18 -11.15
CA LEU A 42 2.00 -17.13 -11.98
C LEU A 42 2.18 -18.48 -11.28
N LYS A 43 2.41 -18.43 -9.97
CA LYS A 43 2.66 -19.61 -9.15
C LYS A 43 2.24 -19.36 -7.72
N ASN A 44 1.50 -20.28 -7.14
CA ASN A 44 1.02 -20.19 -5.75
C ASN A 44 1.31 -21.51 -5.02
N ASP A 45 2.54 -21.68 -4.61
CA ASP A 45 3.00 -22.84 -3.84
C ASP A 45 3.13 -22.52 -2.33
N SER A 46 2.77 -21.32 -1.93
CA SER A 46 2.89 -20.88 -0.52
C SER A 46 1.73 -21.40 0.33
N ILE A 47 2.05 -21.75 1.56
CA ILE A 47 1.06 -21.99 2.62
C ILE A 47 0.80 -20.65 3.30
N GLY A 48 -0.46 -20.19 3.38
CA GLY A 48 -0.81 -18.88 3.92
C GLY A 48 -0.74 -17.78 2.87
N GLY A 49 -0.45 -16.55 3.29
CA GLY A 49 -0.37 -15.38 2.40
C GLY A 49 -1.73 -14.92 1.88
N HIS A 50 -2.80 -15.14 2.64
CA HIS A 50 -4.13 -14.68 2.28
C HIS A 50 -4.18 -13.15 2.21
N SER A 51 -4.86 -12.63 1.20
CA SER A 51 -5.11 -11.21 1.07
C SER A 51 -6.42 -10.83 1.78
N THR A 52 -6.39 -9.72 2.49
CA THR A 52 -7.58 -9.09 3.06
C THR A 52 -7.82 -7.75 2.38
N LEU A 53 -9.07 -7.39 2.21
CA LEU A 53 -9.44 -6.10 1.63
C LEU A 53 -10.20 -5.28 2.67
N THR A 54 -9.86 -4.01 2.76
CA THR A 54 -10.51 -3.05 3.65
C THR A 54 -11.11 -1.92 2.83
N ASP A 55 -12.37 -1.61 3.06
CA ASP A 55 -13.03 -0.47 2.44
C ASP A 55 -12.54 0.83 3.10
N GLY A 56 -11.62 1.53 2.44
CA GLY A 56 -11.04 2.78 2.93
C GLY A 56 -12.06 3.92 3.04
N PHE A 57 -13.09 3.93 2.21
CA PHE A 57 -14.17 4.93 2.31
C PHE A 57 -15.00 4.71 3.57
N ALA A 58 -15.33 3.47 3.89
CA ALA A 58 -16.03 3.13 5.13
C ALA A 58 -15.21 3.50 6.36
N VAL A 59 -13.89 3.26 6.34
CA VAL A 59 -12.98 3.68 7.41
C VAL A 59 -12.96 5.19 7.56
N SER A 60 -12.89 5.93 6.46
CA SER A 60 -12.92 7.40 6.47
C SER A 60 -14.21 7.95 7.06
N ASP A 61 -15.34 7.38 6.69
CA ASP A 61 -16.65 7.78 7.23
C ASP A 61 -16.77 7.47 8.72
N TYR A 62 -16.27 6.32 9.14
CA TYR A 62 -16.22 5.96 10.56
C TYR A 62 -15.39 6.95 11.37
N LEU A 63 -14.20 7.31 10.91
CA LEU A 63 -13.34 8.30 11.56
C LEU A 63 -13.99 9.68 11.60
N ARG A 64 -14.58 10.12 10.49
CA ARG A 64 -15.26 11.41 10.42
C ARG A 64 -16.41 11.53 11.41
N ASN A 65 -17.17 10.46 11.59
CA ASN A 65 -18.34 10.47 12.48
C ASN A 65 -17.98 10.26 13.96
N LYS A 66 -16.99 9.44 14.23
CA LYS A 66 -16.69 9.00 15.59
C LYS A 66 -15.44 9.64 16.20
N TYR A 67 -14.47 9.99 15.37
CA TYR A 67 -13.18 10.54 15.79
C TYR A 67 -12.81 11.77 14.95
N GLN A 68 -13.63 12.82 15.06
CA GLN A 68 -13.51 14.01 14.22
C GLN A 68 -12.14 14.70 14.34
N ASP A 69 -11.54 14.71 15.52
CA ASP A 69 -10.23 15.35 15.72
C ASP A 69 -9.14 14.61 14.96
N ILE A 70 -9.16 13.28 15.01
CA ILE A 70 -8.24 12.42 14.25
C ILE A 70 -8.46 12.62 12.75
N PHE A 71 -9.71 12.63 12.31
CA PHE A 71 -10.05 12.85 10.91
C PHE A 71 -9.53 14.20 10.39
N LYS A 72 -9.69 15.28 11.18
CA LYS A 72 -9.18 16.61 10.84
C LYS A 72 -7.66 16.61 10.70
N ILE A 73 -6.95 15.96 11.62
CA ILE A 73 -5.49 15.85 11.56
C ILE A 73 -5.06 15.12 10.28
N LEU A 74 -5.64 13.96 10.01
CA LEU A 74 -5.29 13.14 8.85
C LEU A 74 -5.58 13.81 7.50
N THR A 75 -6.58 14.69 7.45
CA THR A 75 -6.95 15.40 6.22
C THR A 75 -6.26 16.74 6.03
N SER A 76 -5.69 17.33 7.08
CA SER A 76 -5.07 18.67 7.02
C SER A 76 -3.55 18.66 7.07
N ILE A 77 -2.93 17.64 7.65
CA ILE A 77 -1.47 17.56 7.76
C ILE A 77 -0.92 16.80 6.55
N LYS A 78 -0.07 17.46 5.77
CA LYS A 78 0.66 16.80 4.70
C LYS A 78 1.71 15.86 5.31
N MET A 79 1.59 14.60 5.00
CA MET A 79 2.62 13.62 5.35
C MET A 79 3.61 13.50 4.21
N TRP A 80 4.90 13.62 4.52
CA TRP A 80 5.97 13.32 3.60
C TRP A 80 6.23 11.82 3.62
N ALA A 81 6.03 11.17 2.47
CA ALA A 81 6.60 9.85 2.27
C ALA A 81 8.05 10.02 1.84
N ASP A 82 8.99 9.43 2.54
CA ASP A 82 10.38 9.38 2.08
C ASP A 82 10.49 8.38 0.91
N VAL A 83 10.44 8.93 -0.29
CA VAL A 83 10.39 8.16 -1.54
C VAL A 83 11.79 8.01 -2.14
N LYS A 84 12.78 7.72 -1.33
CA LYS A 84 14.13 7.40 -1.85
C LYS A 84 14.14 6.21 -2.81
N MET A 85 13.08 5.43 -2.83
CA MET A 85 13.00 4.19 -3.59
C MET A 85 12.54 4.34 -5.02
N CYS A 86 12.01 5.48 -5.42
CA CYS A 86 11.49 5.68 -6.79
C CYS A 86 12.50 6.29 -7.76
N ALA A 87 13.65 6.73 -7.30
CA ALA A 87 14.64 7.37 -8.16
C ALA A 87 15.42 6.39 -9.05
N ASN A 88 15.35 5.10 -8.79
CA ASN A 88 16.16 4.08 -9.48
C ASN A 88 15.36 3.11 -10.33
N SER A 89 14.10 3.36 -10.60
CA SER A 89 13.32 2.54 -11.54
C SER A 89 13.18 3.26 -12.87
N ASN A 90 14.29 3.38 -13.57
CA ASN A 90 14.28 3.60 -15.01
C ASN A 90 14.13 2.28 -15.72
#